data_b9748fa337040cd2e6a5391bf335a3ee
#
_entry.id   b9748fa337040cd2e6a5391bf335a3ee
#
_cell.length_a   1.000
_cell.length_b   1.000
_cell.length_c   1.000
_cell.angle_alpha   90.00
_cell.angle_beta   90.00
_cell.angle_gamma   90.00
#
_symmetry.space_group_name_H-M   'P 1'
#
loop_
_entity.id
_entity.type
_entity.pdbx_description
1 polymer ?
#
loop_
_entity_poly.entity_id
_entity_poly.type
_entity_poly.pdbx_seq_one_letter_code
_entity_poly.pdbx_strand_id
1 'polypeptide(L)'
;MISTDKYDLIFWDFDGVIKESVSVKTDAYVELFKPCGSDVCKQVKNHHLANGGMSRFDKIPLYLRWAGIEQDDAEVQNYCDKFSRIVKDKVIASAWVPGVQDFLQKYKEKFIFVLVSATPQSELEDICRSLKLTEVFCKIYGAPNSKTESIRTTMIDYKV
;
A
#
# COMPACT_ATOMS: atom_id res chain seq x y z
N MET A 1 3.49 -26.63 10.10
CA MET A 1 3.99 -26.73 8.72
C MET A 1 2.79 -26.60 7.79
N ILE A 2 2.71 -25.51 7.01
CA ILE A 2 1.67 -25.37 5.97
C ILE A 2 2.06 -26.35 4.87
N SER A 3 1.15 -27.27 4.49
CA SER A 3 1.37 -28.16 3.35
C SER A 3 1.51 -27.32 2.09
N THR A 4 2.67 -27.33 1.49
CA THR A 4 3.02 -26.50 0.32
C THR A 4 2.58 -27.13 -1.01
N ASP A 5 2.01 -28.33 -0.97
CA ASP A 5 1.62 -29.09 -2.17
C ASP A 5 0.25 -28.69 -2.73
N LYS A 6 -0.40 -27.73 -2.09
CA LYS A 6 -1.80 -27.34 -2.40
C LYS A 6 -1.96 -25.95 -3.03
N TYR A 7 -0.95 -25.08 -2.96
CA TYR A 7 -1.05 -23.69 -3.42
C TYR A 7 0.18 -23.29 -4.23
N ASP A 8 -0.04 -22.98 -5.49
CA ASP A 8 1.02 -22.50 -6.39
C ASP A 8 1.11 -20.98 -6.46
N LEU A 9 0.04 -20.27 -6.05
CA LEU A 9 -0.13 -18.83 -6.16
C LEU A 9 -0.42 -18.21 -4.79
N ILE A 10 0.36 -17.21 -4.39
CA ILE A 10 0.19 -16.48 -3.14
C ILE A 10 0.08 -14.97 -3.42
N PHE A 11 -1.03 -14.38 -2.99
CA PHE A 11 -1.23 -12.94 -3.02
C PHE A 11 -0.75 -12.31 -1.72
N TRP A 12 0.02 -11.23 -1.85
CA TRP A 12 0.60 -10.48 -0.74
C TRP A 12 0.02 -9.07 -0.71
N ASP A 13 -0.31 -8.57 0.46
CA ASP A 13 -0.42 -7.14 0.71
C ASP A 13 0.96 -6.57 1.07
N PHE A 14 1.11 -5.25 1.07
CA PHE A 14 2.38 -4.60 1.37
C PHE A 14 2.44 -4.08 2.82
N ASP A 15 1.50 -3.19 3.17
CA ASP A 15 1.54 -2.46 4.44
C ASP A 15 1.11 -3.33 5.62
N GLY A 16 1.99 -3.50 6.60
CA GLY A 16 1.76 -4.39 7.75
C GLY A 16 1.90 -5.87 7.43
N VAL A 17 2.25 -6.22 6.19
CA VAL A 17 2.47 -7.61 5.74
C VAL A 17 3.93 -7.82 5.30
N ILE A 18 4.47 -6.94 4.45
CA ILE A 18 5.88 -6.96 4.02
C ILE A 18 6.70 -6.00 4.87
N LYS A 19 6.22 -4.79 5.04
CA LYS A 19 6.86 -3.73 5.83
C LYS A 19 5.94 -3.24 6.94
N GLU A 20 6.52 -2.92 8.10
CA GLU A 20 5.84 -2.30 9.23
C GLU A 20 5.56 -0.81 8.94
N SER A 21 4.76 -0.55 7.90
CA SER A 21 4.54 0.77 7.33
C SER A 21 3.20 1.42 7.69
N VAL A 22 2.31 0.71 8.42
CA VAL A 22 0.98 1.22 8.77
C VAL A 22 1.07 2.48 9.64
N SER A 23 1.92 2.48 10.66
CA SER A 23 2.15 3.66 11.52
C SER A 23 2.78 4.81 10.73
N VAL A 24 3.74 4.51 9.86
CA VAL A 24 4.40 5.48 8.98
C VAL A 24 3.39 6.22 8.10
N LYS A 25 2.46 5.50 7.49
CA LYS A 25 1.40 6.09 6.67
C LYS A 25 0.39 6.87 7.50
N THR A 26 0.07 6.38 8.69
CA THR A 26 -0.80 7.09 9.64
C THR A 26 -0.21 8.45 10.00
N ASP A 27 1.06 8.47 10.38
CA ASP A 27 1.77 9.70 10.78
C ASP A 27 1.91 10.67 9.59
N ALA A 28 2.14 10.15 8.38
CA ALA A 28 2.19 10.97 7.17
C ALA A 28 0.86 11.67 6.86
N TYR A 29 -0.29 10.99 7.05
CA TYR A 29 -1.60 11.64 6.91
C TYR A 29 -1.82 12.70 7.98
N VAL A 30 -1.46 12.43 9.24
CA VAL A 30 -1.56 13.41 10.32
C VAL A 30 -0.67 14.63 10.04
N GLU A 31 0.55 14.42 9.58
CA GLU A 31 1.50 15.48 9.18
C GLU A 31 0.92 16.34 8.05
N LEU A 32 0.36 15.70 7.02
CA LEU A 32 -0.24 16.36 5.85
C LEU A 32 -1.41 17.28 6.22
N PHE A 33 -2.26 16.84 7.16
CA PHE A 33 -3.46 17.59 7.60
C PHE A 33 -3.23 18.40 8.88
N LYS A 34 -2.02 18.45 9.42
CA LYS A 34 -1.69 19.23 10.63
C LYS A 34 -2.09 20.70 10.56
N PRO A 35 -1.94 21.40 9.43
CA PRO A 35 -2.39 22.80 9.29
C PRO A 35 -3.90 22.99 9.44
N CYS A 36 -4.71 21.93 9.27
CA CYS A 36 -6.18 21.96 9.33
C CYS A 36 -6.73 21.81 10.75
N GLY A 37 -5.87 21.66 11.76
CA GLY A 37 -6.25 21.60 13.17
C GLY A 37 -6.33 20.18 13.76
N SER A 38 -6.37 20.14 15.08
CA SER A 38 -6.27 18.88 15.84
C SER A 38 -7.44 17.92 15.63
N ASP A 39 -8.64 18.46 15.42
CA ASP A 39 -9.85 17.64 15.26
C ASP A 39 -9.88 16.93 13.92
N VAL A 40 -9.47 17.63 12.84
CA VAL A 40 -9.28 17.03 11.52
C VAL A 40 -8.21 15.94 11.59
N CYS A 41 -7.07 16.20 12.25
CA CYS A 41 -6.01 15.21 12.43
C CYS A 41 -6.49 13.95 13.13
N LYS A 42 -7.28 14.08 14.21
CA LYS A 42 -7.87 12.93 14.92
C LYS A 42 -8.81 12.13 14.02
N GLN A 43 -9.67 12.82 13.27
CA GLN A 43 -10.62 12.19 12.36
C GLN A 43 -9.91 11.44 11.25
N VAL A 44 -8.90 12.07 10.63
CA VAL A 44 -8.04 11.47 9.59
C VAL A 44 -7.34 10.22 10.12
N LYS A 45 -6.71 10.31 11.29
CA LYS A 45 -6.02 9.17 11.94
C LYS A 45 -6.96 7.99 12.16
N ASN A 46 -8.11 8.24 12.79
CA ASN A 46 -9.08 7.19 13.12
C ASN A 46 -9.63 6.52 11.87
N HIS A 47 -9.98 7.32 10.85
CA HIS A 47 -10.46 6.79 9.58
C HIS A 47 -9.39 5.97 8.86
N HIS A 48 -8.14 6.45 8.83
CA HIS A 48 -7.06 5.72 8.17
C HIS A 48 -6.82 4.36 8.81
N LEU A 49 -6.78 4.29 10.15
CA LEU A 49 -6.61 3.03 10.88
C LEU A 49 -7.75 2.04 10.66
N ALA A 50 -8.99 2.55 10.58
CA ALA A 50 -10.17 1.71 10.30
C ALA A 50 -10.28 1.25 8.83
N ASN A 51 -9.57 1.90 7.92
CA ASN A 51 -9.69 1.68 6.47
C ASN A 51 -8.31 1.50 5.81
N GLY A 52 -7.45 0.63 6.36
CA GLY A 52 -6.07 0.42 5.88
C GLY A 52 -5.96 0.06 4.39
N GLY A 53 -6.91 -0.74 3.87
CA GLY A 53 -6.94 -1.17 2.47
C GLY A 53 -7.50 -0.14 1.46
N MET A 54 -8.02 1.01 1.92
CA MET A 54 -8.55 2.05 1.04
C MET A 54 -7.43 2.88 0.41
N SER A 55 -7.56 3.16 -0.90
CA SER A 55 -6.60 3.98 -1.65
C SER A 55 -6.53 5.42 -1.14
N ARG A 56 -5.38 6.07 -1.31
CA ARG A 56 -5.23 7.51 -1.06
C ARG A 56 -6.11 8.35 -1.97
N PHE A 57 -6.39 7.88 -3.17
CA PHE A 57 -7.27 8.56 -4.12
C PHE A 57 -8.71 8.66 -3.63
N ASP A 58 -9.14 7.73 -2.76
CA ASP A 58 -10.44 7.76 -2.11
C ASP A 58 -10.40 8.52 -0.78
N LYS A 59 -9.30 8.39 -0.03
CA LYS A 59 -9.13 9.01 1.29
C LYS A 59 -8.93 10.51 1.22
N ILE A 60 -8.06 11.00 0.33
CA ILE A 60 -7.69 12.41 0.28
C ILE A 60 -8.87 13.32 -0.02
N PRO A 61 -9.75 13.03 -1.01
CA PRO A 61 -10.98 13.84 -1.21
C PRO A 61 -11.86 13.91 0.04
N LEU A 62 -12.00 12.80 0.75
CA LEU A 62 -12.76 12.75 2.00
C LEU A 62 -12.11 13.63 3.09
N TYR A 63 -10.80 13.60 3.22
CA TYR A 63 -10.06 14.35 4.22
C TYR A 63 -10.03 15.86 3.92
N LEU A 64 -9.93 16.23 2.64
CA LEU A 64 -10.08 17.62 2.20
C LEU A 64 -11.46 18.18 2.56
N ARG A 65 -12.52 17.37 2.37
CA ARG A 65 -13.89 17.74 2.77
C ARG A 65 -13.98 18.02 4.27
N TRP A 66 -13.39 17.17 5.10
CA TRP A 66 -13.37 17.37 6.56
C TRP A 66 -12.57 18.60 6.96
N ALA A 67 -11.55 18.95 6.19
CA ALA A 67 -10.73 20.14 6.39
C ALA A 67 -11.36 21.44 5.84
N GLY A 68 -12.53 21.35 5.16
CA GLY A 68 -13.15 22.51 4.52
C GLY A 68 -12.38 23.03 3.30
N ILE A 69 -11.56 22.16 2.67
CA ILE A 69 -10.76 22.48 1.48
C ILE A 69 -11.50 21.99 0.23
N GLU A 70 -11.42 22.74 -0.85
CA GLU A 70 -12.01 22.37 -2.13
C GLU A 70 -11.41 21.06 -2.66
N GLN A 71 -12.27 20.23 -3.28
CA GLN A 71 -11.89 18.88 -3.73
C GLN A 71 -11.85 18.81 -5.26
N ASP A 72 -11.33 19.85 -5.92
CA ASP A 72 -11.06 19.74 -7.35
C ASP A 72 -9.90 18.76 -7.64
N ASP A 73 -9.83 18.28 -8.87
CA ASP A 73 -8.84 17.28 -9.27
C ASP A 73 -7.40 17.77 -9.05
N ALA A 74 -7.14 19.06 -9.21
CA ALA A 74 -5.83 19.66 -9.04
C ALA A 74 -5.40 19.65 -7.57
N GLU A 75 -6.30 20.00 -6.64
CA GLU A 75 -5.98 20.00 -5.21
C GLU A 75 -5.88 18.57 -4.66
N VAL A 76 -6.74 17.67 -5.10
CA VAL A 76 -6.61 16.23 -4.76
C VAL A 76 -5.25 15.70 -5.21
N GLN A 77 -4.83 15.98 -6.44
CA GLN A 77 -3.52 15.53 -6.95
C GLN A 77 -2.37 16.17 -6.16
N ASN A 78 -2.45 17.46 -5.85
CA ASN A 78 -1.47 18.17 -5.03
C ASN A 78 -1.27 17.50 -3.65
N TYR A 79 -2.36 17.12 -2.98
CA TYR A 79 -2.29 16.42 -1.70
C TYR A 79 -1.78 14.98 -1.84
N CYS A 80 -2.12 14.29 -2.93
CA CYS A 80 -1.55 12.98 -3.24
C CYS A 80 -0.03 13.06 -3.41
N ASP A 81 0.47 14.07 -4.13
CA ASP A 81 1.90 14.27 -4.37
C ASP A 81 2.65 14.67 -3.09
N LYS A 82 2.05 15.54 -2.27
CA LYS A 82 2.60 15.89 -0.95
C LYS A 82 2.71 14.66 -0.06
N PHE A 83 1.65 13.83 -0.03
CA PHE A 83 1.66 12.58 0.72
C PHE A 83 2.77 11.64 0.25
N SER A 84 2.94 11.46 -1.06
CA SER A 84 4.00 10.62 -1.64
C SER A 84 5.39 11.08 -1.18
N ARG A 85 5.65 12.40 -1.19
CA ARG A 85 6.94 12.96 -0.72
C ARG A 85 7.21 12.70 0.75
N ILE A 86 6.17 12.72 1.59
CA ILE A 86 6.31 12.46 3.03
C ILE A 86 6.56 10.97 3.30
N VAL A 87 5.92 10.08 2.55
CA VAL A 87 5.76 8.69 2.96
C VAL A 87 6.74 7.73 2.30
N LYS A 88 7.14 7.94 1.05
CA LYS A 88 7.88 6.96 0.24
C LYS A 88 9.17 6.49 0.90
N ASP A 89 10.06 7.41 1.25
CA ASP A 89 11.35 7.05 1.85
C ASP A 89 11.19 6.45 3.25
N LYS A 90 10.21 6.95 4.02
CA LYS A 90 9.88 6.41 5.34
C LYS A 90 9.37 4.97 5.26
N VAL A 91 8.57 4.63 4.23
CA VAL A 91 8.10 3.27 3.98
C VAL A 91 9.25 2.35 3.58
N ILE A 92 10.14 2.80 2.70
CA ILE A 92 11.35 2.04 2.32
C ILE A 92 12.21 1.75 3.56
N ALA A 93 12.41 2.74 4.43
CA ALA A 93 13.22 2.65 5.64
C ALA A 93 12.54 1.89 6.80
N SER A 94 11.22 1.68 6.77
CA SER A 94 10.52 0.99 7.86
C SER A 94 11.02 -0.45 8.03
N ALA A 95 10.78 -1.06 9.19
CA ALA A 95 11.19 -2.43 9.46
C ALA A 95 10.48 -3.44 8.53
N TRP A 96 11.12 -4.54 8.24
CA TRP A 96 10.46 -5.71 7.66
C TRP A 96 9.57 -6.37 8.71
N VAL A 97 8.43 -6.89 8.29
CA VAL A 97 7.65 -7.79 9.15
C VAL A 97 8.50 -9.03 9.43
N PRO A 98 8.62 -9.46 10.70
CA PRO A 98 9.50 -10.57 11.07
C PRO A 98 9.26 -11.84 10.26
N GLY A 99 10.33 -12.41 9.71
CA GLY A 99 10.32 -13.66 8.94
C GLY A 99 9.88 -13.51 7.48
N VAL A 100 9.32 -12.38 7.06
CA VAL A 100 8.83 -12.20 5.69
C VAL A 100 9.96 -12.22 4.67
N GLN A 101 11.07 -11.54 4.94
CA GLN A 101 12.20 -11.48 4.02
C GLN A 101 12.79 -12.87 3.76
N ASP A 102 12.96 -13.65 4.82
CA ASP A 102 13.46 -15.02 4.73
C ASP A 102 12.47 -15.93 3.97
N PHE A 103 11.17 -15.78 4.25
CA PHE A 103 10.13 -16.53 3.57
C PHE A 103 10.13 -16.26 2.06
N LEU A 104 10.12 -15.00 1.66
CA LEU A 104 10.13 -14.60 0.26
C LEU A 104 11.36 -15.17 -0.46
N GLN A 105 12.55 -15.02 0.10
CA GLN A 105 13.78 -15.54 -0.50
C GLN A 105 13.79 -17.07 -0.60
N LYS A 106 13.33 -17.75 0.44
CA LYS A 106 13.30 -19.22 0.50
C LYS A 106 12.34 -19.85 -0.49
N TYR A 107 11.21 -19.18 -0.74
CA TYR A 107 10.11 -19.79 -1.48
C TYR A 107 9.80 -19.16 -2.83
N LYS A 108 10.56 -18.15 -3.30
CA LYS A 108 10.33 -17.49 -4.59
C LYS A 108 10.41 -18.40 -5.81
N GLU A 109 11.16 -19.50 -5.72
CA GLU A 109 11.26 -20.50 -6.78
C GLU A 109 10.18 -21.60 -6.67
N LYS A 110 9.46 -21.63 -5.54
CA LYS A 110 8.44 -22.66 -5.29
C LYS A 110 7.02 -22.16 -5.52
N PHE A 111 6.77 -20.88 -5.24
CA PHE A 111 5.45 -20.25 -5.37
C PHE A 111 5.50 -19.06 -6.29
N ILE A 112 4.39 -18.81 -6.96
CA ILE A 112 4.14 -17.59 -7.71
C ILE A 112 3.66 -16.53 -6.72
N PHE A 113 4.47 -15.51 -6.46
CA PHE A 113 4.10 -14.41 -5.60
C PHE A 113 3.54 -13.25 -6.42
N VAL A 114 2.39 -12.73 -6.00
CA VAL A 114 1.73 -11.57 -6.57
C VAL A 114 1.51 -10.53 -5.48
N LEU A 115 2.01 -9.31 -5.71
CA LEU A 115 1.81 -8.19 -4.78
C LEU A 115 0.58 -7.39 -5.19
N VAL A 116 -0.29 -7.09 -4.22
CA VAL A 116 -1.53 -6.32 -4.42
C VAL A 116 -1.67 -5.28 -3.32
N SER A 117 -1.48 -4.00 -3.64
CA SER A 117 -1.48 -2.90 -2.66
C SER A 117 -2.40 -1.76 -3.08
N ALA A 118 -2.89 -1.00 -2.11
CA ALA A 118 -3.60 0.28 -2.35
C ALA A 118 -2.64 1.47 -2.59
N THR A 119 -1.33 1.26 -2.55
CA THR A 119 -0.33 2.26 -2.93
C THR A 119 -0.40 2.51 -4.44
N PRO A 120 -0.26 3.76 -4.93
CA PRO A 120 -0.21 4.05 -6.36
C PRO A 120 0.83 3.19 -7.09
N GLN A 121 0.49 2.73 -8.31
CA GLN A 121 1.30 1.78 -9.08
C GLN A 121 2.76 2.21 -9.21
N SER A 122 3.01 3.43 -9.68
CA SER A 122 4.38 3.93 -9.88
C SER A 122 5.19 4.01 -8.58
N GLU A 123 4.55 4.45 -7.49
CA GLU A 123 5.19 4.53 -6.17
C GLU A 123 5.50 3.13 -5.63
N LEU A 124 4.57 2.17 -5.79
CA LEU A 124 4.76 0.79 -5.37
C LEU A 124 5.92 0.12 -6.12
N GLU A 125 6.02 0.34 -7.42
CA GLU A 125 7.12 -0.16 -8.26
C GLU A 125 8.47 0.41 -7.83
N ASP A 126 8.53 1.72 -7.53
CA ASP A 126 9.75 2.37 -7.02
C ASP A 126 10.17 1.80 -5.67
N ILE A 127 9.20 1.60 -4.76
CA ILE A 127 9.44 0.98 -3.45
C ILE A 127 9.97 -0.45 -3.65
N CYS A 128 9.30 -1.25 -4.48
CA CYS A 128 9.71 -2.63 -4.76
C CYS A 128 11.11 -2.69 -5.38
N ARG A 129 11.44 -1.77 -6.29
CA ARG A 129 12.79 -1.67 -6.87
C ARG A 129 13.84 -1.36 -5.82
N SER A 130 13.57 -0.39 -4.94
CA SER A 130 14.47 0.00 -3.85
C SER A 130 14.70 -1.14 -2.85
N LEU A 131 13.69 -1.97 -2.62
CA LEU A 131 13.73 -3.12 -1.72
C LEU A 131 14.20 -4.43 -2.40
N LYS A 132 14.53 -4.40 -3.71
CA LYS A 132 14.89 -5.57 -4.53
C LYS A 132 13.79 -6.65 -4.55
N LEU A 133 12.54 -6.23 -4.55
CA LEU A 133 11.36 -7.11 -4.59
C LEU A 133 10.86 -7.38 -6.02
N THR A 134 11.33 -6.65 -7.02
CA THR A 134 10.92 -6.81 -8.43
C THR A 134 11.26 -8.18 -9.01
N GLU A 135 12.27 -8.86 -8.47
CA GLU A 135 12.66 -10.22 -8.86
C GLU A 135 11.95 -11.31 -8.04
N VAL A 136 11.16 -10.91 -7.04
CA VAL A 136 10.45 -11.81 -6.13
C VAL A 136 8.99 -11.96 -6.52
N PHE A 137 8.37 -10.86 -6.94
CA PHE A 137 6.97 -10.85 -7.36
C PHE A 137 6.85 -10.90 -8.87
N CYS A 138 6.13 -11.90 -9.39
CA CYS A 138 5.87 -12.04 -10.84
C CYS A 138 4.92 -10.96 -11.36
N LYS A 139 4.05 -10.43 -10.48
CA LYS A 139 3.15 -9.30 -10.77
C LYS A 139 3.07 -8.38 -9.55
N ILE A 140 3.03 -7.07 -9.82
CA ILE A 140 2.90 -6.02 -8.82
C ILE A 140 1.73 -5.13 -9.23
N TYR A 141 0.68 -5.09 -8.42
CA TYR A 141 -0.52 -4.31 -8.66
C TYR A 141 -0.70 -3.24 -7.59
N GLY A 142 -0.74 -1.99 -8.03
CA GLY A 142 -1.04 -0.81 -7.23
C GLY A 142 -2.32 -0.12 -7.68
N ALA A 143 -2.77 0.88 -6.93
CA ALA A 143 -3.87 1.73 -7.34
C ALA A 143 -3.55 2.46 -8.67
N PRO A 144 -4.56 2.71 -9.53
CA PRO A 144 -6.00 2.67 -9.26
C PRO A 144 -6.64 1.27 -9.36
N ASN A 145 -5.91 0.22 -9.75
CA ASN A 145 -6.47 -1.12 -9.83
C ASN A 145 -6.99 -1.58 -8.47
N SER A 146 -8.21 -2.09 -8.42
CA SER A 146 -8.75 -2.65 -7.20
C SER A 146 -8.07 -3.98 -6.86
N LYS A 147 -7.90 -4.27 -5.57
CA LYS A 147 -7.33 -5.56 -5.14
C LYS A 147 -8.15 -6.74 -5.68
N THR A 148 -9.47 -6.63 -5.67
CA THR A 148 -10.38 -7.68 -6.16
C THR A 148 -10.20 -7.95 -7.64
N GLU A 149 -10.10 -6.91 -8.48
CA GLU A 149 -9.87 -7.07 -9.92
C GLU A 149 -8.50 -7.66 -10.21
N SER A 150 -7.46 -7.18 -9.53
CA SER A 150 -6.09 -7.68 -9.67
C SER A 150 -5.99 -9.17 -9.35
N ILE A 151 -6.64 -9.60 -8.24
CA ILE A 151 -6.71 -11.00 -7.84
C ILE A 151 -7.46 -11.82 -8.88
N ARG A 152 -8.67 -11.38 -9.29
CA ARG A 152 -9.49 -12.09 -10.26
C ARG A 152 -8.78 -12.25 -11.61
N THR A 153 -8.18 -11.18 -12.12
CA THR A 153 -7.43 -11.22 -13.38
C THR A 153 -6.27 -12.21 -13.29
N THR A 154 -5.53 -12.18 -12.18
CA THR A 154 -4.40 -13.10 -11.99
C THR A 154 -4.88 -14.56 -11.91
N MET A 155 -5.96 -14.85 -11.19
CA MET A 155 -6.50 -16.21 -11.10
C MET A 155 -6.91 -16.72 -12.49
N ILE A 156 -7.52 -15.89 -13.33
CA ILE A 156 -7.86 -16.25 -14.72
C ILE A 156 -6.60 -16.55 -15.53
N ASP A 157 -5.57 -15.69 -15.45
CA ASP A 157 -4.32 -15.85 -16.19
C ASP A 157 -3.59 -17.16 -15.83
N TYR A 158 -3.63 -17.54 -14.57
CA TYR A 158 -3.00 -18.76 -14.07
C TYR A 158 -3.94 -19.98 -14.03
N LYS A 159 -5.20 -19.84 -14.46
CA LYS A 159 -6.23 -20.90 -14.51
C LYS A 159 -6.48 -21.57 -13.15
N VAL A 160 -6.51 -20.75 -12.09
CA VAL A 160 -6.75 -21.21 -10.70
C VAL A 160 -8.13 -20.75 -10.24
#